data_35e74fdf36704b29e3ab5ae86ce2d351
#
_entry.id   35e74fdf36704b29e3ab5ae86ce2d351
#
_cell.length_a   1.000
_cell.length_b   1.000
_cell.length_c   1.000
_cell.angle_alpha   90.00
_cell.angle_beta   90.00
_cell.angle_gamma   90.00
#
_symmetry.space_group_name_H-M   'P 1'
#
loop_
_entity.id
_entity.type
_entity.pdbx_description
1 polymer ?
#
loop_
_entity_poly.entity_id
_entity_poly.type
_entity_poly.pdbx_seq_one_letter_code
_entity_poly.pdbx_strand_id
1 'polypeptide(L)'
;MAITLRIQNNNGNTENANIYIDVDWFKEYCEESGYDITAEFGEGDPVAVNEELIKVHLVRAKKHMDIAHTYKGEPASNDGSSAFPRHDLTDRAGYLVTGIALPMKQAQAEFAWLSKT
;
A
#
# COMPACT_ATOMS: atom_id res chain seq x y z
N MET A 1 19.97 5.96 -1.15
CA MET A 1 19.45 5.68 0.19
C MET A 1 18.45 4.53 0.12
N ALA A 2 18.63 3.53 0.95
CA ALA A 2 17.70 2.39 1.00
C ALA A 2 16.50 2.71 1.88
N ILE A 3 15.30 2.43 1.38
CA ILE A 3 14.06 2.62 2.12
C ILE A 3 13.72 1.31 2.83
N THR A 4 13.55 1.38 4.14
CA THR A 4 13.08 0.24 4.93
C THR A 4 11.56 0.22 4.93
N LEU A 5 10.96 -0.85 4.40
CA LEU A 5 9.52 -1.03 4.40
C LEU A 5 9.07 -1.66 5.72
N ARG A 6 8.04 -1.05 6.32
CA ARG A 6 7.41 -1.53 7.55
C ARG A 6 5.95 -1.78 7.25
N ILE A 7 5.62 -3.06 7.00
CA ILE A 7 4.29 -3.47 6.56
C ILE A 7 3.35 -3.54 7.76
N GLN A 8 2.21 -2.85 7.69
CA GLN A 8 1.19 -2.95 8.73
C GLN A 8 0.55 -4.34 8.71
N ASN A 9 0.46 -4.96 9.87
CA ASN A 9 -0.20 -6.25 10.00
C ASN A 9 -1.72 -6.10 10.22
N ASN A 10 -2.44 -7.21 10.19
CA ASN A 10 -3.89 -7.22 10.34
C ASN A 10 -4.38 -6.84 11.74
N ASN A 11 -3.49 -6.79 12.72
CA ASN A 11 -3.81 -6.41 14.10
C ASN A 11 -3.40 -4.98 14.45
N GLY A 12 -2.74 -4.28 13.53
CA GLY A 12 -2.29 -2.91 13.75
C GLY A 12 -1.07 -2.78 14.65
N ASN A 13 -0.23 -3.83 14.76
CA ASN A 13 0.88 -3.89 15.71
C ASN A 13 2.23 -3.46 15.15
N THR A 14 2.33 -3.15 13.86
CA THR A 14 3.59 -2.71 13.27
C THR A 14 3.85 -1.24 13.62
N GLU A 15 4.94 -0.98 14.35
CA GLU A 15 5.34 0.40 14.68
C GLU A 15 5.79 1.16 13.45
N ASN A 16 5.38 2.42 13.35
CA ASN A 16 5.73 3.32 12.23
C ASN A 16 5.54 2.67 10.86
N ALA A 17 4.46 1.90 10.70
CA ALA A 17 4.16 1.23 9.44
C ALA A 17 4.03 2.25 8.32
N ASN A 18 4.66 1.99 7.18
CA ASN A 18 4.66 2.90 6.04
C ASN A 18 4.09 2.29 4.76
N ILE A 19 3.68 1.04 4.80
CA ILE A 19 3.00 0.38 3.68
C ILE A 19 1.96 -0.63 4.19
N TYR A 20 1.01 -0.98 3.33
CA TYR A 20 0.09 -2.12 3.51
C TYR A 20 0.49 -3.30 2.63
N ILE A 21 1.21 -3.06 1.55
CA ILE A 21 1.69 -4.08 0.61
C ILE A 21 3.19 -3.94 0.41
N ASP A 22 3.88 -5.04 0.09
CA ASP A 22 5.30 -5.00 -0.23
C ASP A 22 5.56 -4.89 -1.74
N VAL A 23 6.83 -4.85 -2.12
CA VAL A 23 7.25 -4.75 -3.52
C VAL A 23 6.78 -5.95 -4.35
N ASP A 24 6.89 -7.16 -3.79
CA ASP A 24 6.49 -8.38 -4.49
C ASP A 24 4.98 -8.40 -4.75
N TRP A 25 4.18 -8.00 -3.78
CA TRP A 25 2.74 -7.90 -3.93
C TRP A 25 2.37 -6.88 -5.02
N PHE A 26 3.07 -5.74 -5.03
CA PHE A 26 2.87 -4.69 -6.04
C PHE A 26 3.22 -5.19 -7.46
N LYS A 27 4.35 -5.87 -7.61
CA LYS A 27 4.76 -6.44 -8.90
C LYS A 27 3.74 -7.43 -9.44
N GLU A 28 3.25 -8.31 -8.57
CA GLU A 28 2.25 -9.32 -8.93
C GLU A 28 0.93 -8.65 -9.34
N TYR A 29 0.50 -7.65 -8.60
CA TYR A 29 -0.70 -6.87 -8.92
C TYR A 29 -0.58 -6.19 -10.28
N CYS A 30 0.56 -5.55 -10.57
CA CYS A 30 0.80 -4.89 -11.84
C CYS A 30 0.81 -5.87 -13.01
N GLU A 31 1.42 -7.04 -12.82
CA GLU A 31 1.45 -8.08 -13.83
C GLU A 31 0.03 -8.56 -14.17
N GLU A 32 -0.78 -8.84 -13.16
CA GLU A 32 -2.17 -9.25 -13.33
C GLU A 32 -3.03 -8.15 -13.98
N SER A 33 -2.69 -6.89 -13.76
CA SER A 33 -3.40 -5.74 -14.32
C SER A 33 -2.92 -5.35 -15.73
N GLY A 34 -1.88 -6.00 -16.23
CA GLY A 34 -1.30 -5.68 -17.53
C GLY A 34 -0.43 -4.43 -17.55
N TYR A 35 0.03 -3.96 -16.38
CA TYR A 35 0.92 -2.80 -16.28
C TYR A 35 2.37 -3.21 -16.52
N ASP A 36 3.08 -2.45 -17.33
CA ASP A 36 4.49 -2.72 -17.64
C ASP A 36 5.41 -2.06 -16.61
N ILE A 37 5.81 -2.83 -15.60
CA ILE A 37 6.68 -2.36 -14.51
C ILE A 37 8.05 -1.93 -15.06
N THR A 38 8.61 -2.67 -16.00
CA THR A 38 9.93 -2.38 -16.56
C THR A 38 9.94 -1.04 -17.30
N ALA A 39 8.87 -0.72 -18.03
CA ALA A 39 8.77 0.56 -18.73
C ALA A 39 8.75 1.75 -17.78
N GLU A 40 8.11 1.59 -16.61
CA GLU A 40 7.85 2.70 -15.70
C GLU A 40 8.84 2.80 -14.53
N PHE A 41 9.37 1.67 -14.08
CA PHE A 41 10.31 1.60 -12.95
C PHE A 41 11.66 1.01 -13.34
N GLY A 42 11.91 0.83 -14.65
CA GLY A 42 13.17 0.30 -15.13
C GLY A 42 14.24 1.39 -15.26
N GLU A 43 15.47 1.03 -14.93
CA GLU A 43 16.63 1.91 -15.06
C GLU A 43 17.86 1.12 -15.52
N GLY A 44 18.80 1.82 -16.10
CA GLY A 44 20.10 1.25 -16.44
C GLY A 44 20.17 0.59 -17.81
N ASP A 45 21.35 0.04 -18.12
CA ASP A 45 21.64 -0.66 -19.36
C ASP A 45 22.51 -1.89 -19.04
N PRO A 46 21.92 -3.12 -19.08
CA PRO A 46 20.53 -3.44 -19.47
C PRO A 46 19.51 -2.90 -18.47
N VAL A 47 18.29 -2.67 -18.95
CA VAL A 47 17.20 -2.15 -18.12
C VAL A 47 16.81 -3.18 -17.08
N ALA A 48 16.77 -2.75 -15.80
CA ALA A 48 16.31 -3.55 -14.69
C ALA A 48 15.37 -2.72 -13.81
N VAL A 49 14.41 -3.38 -13.18
CA VAL A 49 13.44 -2.71 -12.30
C VAL A 49 14.15 -2.13 -11.09
N ASN A 50 13.94 -0.83 -10.82
CA ASN A 50 14.47 -0.16 -9.65
C ASN A 50 13.48 -0.30 -8.48
N GLU A 51 13.75 -1.26 -7.58
CA GLU A 51 12.86 -1.54 -6.45
C GLU A 51 12.80 -0.40 -5.44
N GLU A 52 13.87 0.38 -5.28
CA GLU A 52 13.85 1.56 -4.40
C GLU A 52 12.88 2.62 -4.90
N LEU A 53 12.77 2.79 -6.21
CA LEU A 53 11.76 3.68 -6.79
C LEU A 53 10.35 3.20 -6.52
N ILE A 54 10.10 1.90 -6.64
CA ILE A 54 8.81 1.29 -6.28
C ILE A 54 8.47 1.57 -4.81
N LYS A 55 9.44 1.38 -3.91
CA LYS A 55 9.25 1.64 -2.47
C LYS A 55 8.84 3.08 -2.19
N VAL A 56 9.46 4.06 -2.86
CA VAL A 56 9.08 5.48 -2.72
C VAL A 56 7.61 5.68 -3.06
N HIS A 57 7.17 5.14 -4.19
CA HIS A 57 5.78 5.30 -4.62
C HIS A 57 4.79 4.57 -3.73
N LEU A 58 5.14 3.40 -3.19
CA LEU A 58 4.30 2.67 -2.24
C LEU A 58 4.10 3.46 -0.94
N VAL A 59 5.18 4.02 -0.40
CA VAL A 59 5.11 4.82 0.82
C VAL A 59 4.25 6.08 0.60
N ARG A 60 4.43 6.76 -0.52
CA ARG A 60 3.63 7.92 -0.89
C ARG A 60 2.15 7.58 -1.04
N ALA A 61 1.85 6.44 -1.66
CA ALA A 61 0.47 5.99 -1.87
C ALA A 61 -0.24 5.75 -0.54
N LYS A 62 0.40 5.05 0.40
CA LYS A 62 -0.18 4.82 1.73
C LYS A 62 -0.42 6.13 2.46
N LYS A 63 0.56 7.02 2.45
CA LYS A 63 0.45 8.32 3.11
C LYS A 63 -0.72 9.14 2.54
N HIS A 64 -0.86 9.13 1.22
CA HIS A 64 -1.98 9.80 0.55
C HIS A 64 -3.32 9.22 1.00
N MET A 65 -3.44 7.89 1.01
CA MET A 65 -4.68 7.21 1.41
C MET A 65 -5.05 7.52 2.86
N ASP A 66 -4.07 7.50 3.76
CA ASP A 66 -4.32 7.69 5.20
C ASP A 66 -4.66 9.14 5.55
N ILE A 67 -4.14 10.10 4.80
CA ILE A 67 -4.33 11.54 5.06
C ILE A 67 -5.51 12.13 4.29
N ALA A 68 -5.65 11.75 3.02
CA ALA A 68 -6.61 12.39 2.10
C ALA A 68 -8.05 11.93 2.30
N HIS A 69 -8.27 10.81 3.00
CA HIS A 69 -9.60 10.21 3.16
C HIS A 69 -9.97 10.03 4.61
N THR A 70 -11.26 10.17 4.91
CA THR A 70 -11.84 9.84 6.21
C THR A 70 -12.56 8.51 6.10
N TYR A 71 -12.22 7.57 6.97
CA TYR A 71 -12.77 6.22 6.97
C TYR A 71 -13.71 6.02 8.14
N LYS A 72 -14.70 5.12 7.95
CA LYS A 72 -15.62 4.71 9.02
C LYS A 72 -14.88 3.82 10.04
N GLY A 73 -15.41 3.78 11.27
CA GLY A 73 -14.80 3.01 12.35
C GLY A 73 -13.62 3.75 12.97
N GLU A 74 -12.83 3.04 13.76
CA GLU A 74 -11.67 3.61 14.45
C GLU A 74 -10.39 2.87 14.05
N PRO A 75 -9.25 3.60 13.89
CA PRO A 75 -7.98 2.95 13.59
C PRO A 75 -7.57 1.98 14.70
N ALA A 76 -7.12 0.79 14.30
CA ALA A 76 -6.58 -0.21 15.22
C ALA A 76 -5.06 -0.11 15.37
N SER A 77 -4.40 0.79 14.63
CA SER A 77 -2.96 1.01 14.72
C SER A 77 -2.55 1.47 16.12
N ASN A 78 -1.56 0.81 16.70
CA ASN A 78 -1.10 1.08 18.07
C ASN A 78 -0.49 2.48 18.24
N ASP A 79 0.13 3.01 17.22
CA ASP A 79 0.84 4.29 17.27
C ASP A 79 0.24 5.36 16.37
N GLY A 80 -0.92 5.09 15.77
CA GLY A 80 -1.57 6.02 14.86
C GLY A 80 -0.90 6.18 13.50
N SER A 81 0.07 5.32 13.17
CA SER A 81 0.81 5.40 11.90
C SER A 81 -0.01 5.01 10.67
N SER A 82 -1.15 4.35 10.86
CA SER A 82 -1.95 3.79 9.78
C SER A 82 -3.44 3.98 10.01
N ALA A 83 -4.17 4.29 8.94
CA ALA A 83 -5.63 4.33 8.97
C ALA A 83 -6.24 2.93 9.08
N PHE A 84 -5.54 1.90 8.58
CA PHE A 84 -5.98 0.51 8.64
C PHE A 84 -4.96 -0.35 9.38
N PRO A 85 -5.37 -1.47 10.01
CA PRO A 85 -6.76 -1.96 10.12
C PRO A 85 -7.64 -1.03 10.98
N ARG A 86 -8.95 -1.19 10.88
CA ARG A 86 -9.92 -0.39 11.64
C ARG A 86 -10.88 -1.27 12.42
N HIS A 87 -11.36 -0.74 13.54
CA HIS A 87 -12.42 -1.38 14.33
C HIS A 87 -13.78 -0.98 13.78
N ASP A 88 -14.76 -1.87 13.90
CA ASP A 88 -16.17 -1.62 13.59
C ASP A 88 -16.44 -1.17 12.15
N LEU A 89 -15.60 -1.62 11.21
CA LEU A 89 -15.78 -1.36 9.79
C LEU A 89 -16.61 -2.48 9.17
N THR A 90 -17.65 -2.11 8.43
CA THR A 90 -18.46 -3.07 7.67
C THR A 90 -18.39 -2.78 6.18
N ASP A 91 -18.54 -3.81 5.36
CA ASP A 91 -18.62 -3.68 3.91
C ASP A 91 -20.04 -3.32 3.45
N ARG A 92 -20.26 -3.23 2.14
CA ARG A 92 -21.58 -2.89 1.57
C ARG A 92 -22.65 -3.93 1.89
N ALA A 93 -22.27 -5.18 2.10
CA ALA A 93 -23.18 -6.27 2.44
C ALA A 93 -23.45 -6.33 3.95
N GLY A 94 -22.80 -5.50 4.76
CA GLY A 94 -23.00 -5.45 6.21
C GLY A 94 -22.10 -6.41 6.98
N TYR A 95 -21.16 -7.09 6.33
CA TYR A 95 -20.21 -7.97 7.02
C TYR A 95 -19.06 -7.16 7.62
N LEU A 96 -18.65 -7.58 8.82
CA LEU A 96 -17.51 -6.93 9.50
C LEU A 96 -16.22 -7.14 8.73
N VAL A 97 -15.51 -6.05 8.45
CA VAL A 97 -14.20 -6.10 7.81
C VAL A 97 -13.12 -6.18 8.88
N THR A 98 -12.31 -7.24 8.85
CA THR A 98 -11.21 -7.44 9.78
C THR A 98 -9.88 -7.37 9.04
N GLY A 99 -8.85 -6.85 9.72
CA GLY A 99 -7.54 -6.68 9.13
C GLY A 99 -7.52 -5.60 8.05
N ILE A 100 -6.54 -5.70 7.16
CA ILE A 100 -6.39 -4.76 6.04
C ILE A 100 -7.13 -5.34 4.84
N ALA A 101 -8.22 -4.69 4.45
CA ALA A 101 -9.08 -5.17 3.37
C ALA A 101 -8.33 -5.21 2.03
N LEU A 102 -8.62 -6.23 1.22
CA LEU A 102 -8.03 -6.36 -0.11
C LEU A 102 -8.23 -5.10 -0.98
N PRO A 103 -9.42 -4.46 -1.02
CA PRO A 103 -9.57 -3.21 -1.78
C PRO A 103 -8.62 -2.11 -1.37
N MET A 104 -8.22 -2.04 -0.10
CA MET A 104 -7.24 -1.05 0.36
C MET A 104 -5.84 -1.36 -0.15
N LYS A 105 -5.45 -2.62 -0.18
CA LYS A 105 -4.18 -3.05 -0.78
C LYS A 105 -4.13 -2.75 -2.26
N GLN A 106 -5.22 -3.03 -2.97
CA GLN A 106 -5.36 -2.72 -4.40
C GLN A 106 -5.32 -1.21 -4.65
N ALA A 107 -5.97 -0.42 -3.80
CA ALA A 107 -5.93 1.03 -3.89
C ALA A 107 -4.52 1.58 -3.72
N GLN A 108 -3.75 1.05 -2.77
CA GLN A 108 -2.36 1.45 -2.60
C GLN A 108 -1.54 1.16 -3.86
N ALA A 109 -1.71 -0.01 -4.47
CA ALA A 109 -1.03 -0.37 -5.72
C ALA A 109 -1.40 0.58 -6.85
N GLU A 110 -2.70 0.90 -7.02
CA GLU A 110 -3.16 1.83 -8.05
C GLU A 110 -2.62 3.25 -7.83
N PHE A 111 -2.67 3.76 -6.60
CA PHE A 111 -2.11 5.09 -6.31
C PHE A 111 -0.60 5.13 -6.54
N ALA A 112 0.12 4.07 -6.20
CA ALA A 112 1.55 3.98 -6.45
C ALA A 112 1.84 3.99 -7.95
N TRP A 113 1.06 3.25 -8.74
CA TRP A 113 1.19 3.25 -10.20
C TRP A 113 0.91 4.61 -10.81
N LEU A 114 -0.20 5.26 -10.38
CA LEU A 114 -0.60 6.56 -10.91
C LEU A 114 0.34 7.69 -10.49
N SER A 115 0.94 7.61 -9.31
CA SER A 115 1.79 8.69 -8.76
C SER A 115 3.09 8.87 -9.52
N LYS A 116 3.50 7.89 -10.32
CA LYS A 116 4.73 7.95 -11.10
C LYS A 116 4.58 8.70 -12.42
N THR A 117 3.38 9.00 -12.83
CA THR A 117 3.10 9.68 -14.10
C THR A 117 3.09 11.20 -13.99
#